data_1513990a9a1a4699e68d980d22841399
#
_entry.id   1513990a9a1a4699e68d980d22841399
#
_cell.length_a   1.000
_cell.length_b   1.000
_cell.length_c   1.000
_cell.angle_alpha   90.00
_cell.angle_beta   90.00
_cell.angle_gamma   90.00
#
_symmetry.space_group_name_H-M   'P 1'
#
loop_
_entity.id
_entity.type
_entity.pdbx_description
1 polymer ?
#
loop_
_entity_poly.entity_id
_entity_poly.type
_entity_poly.pdbx_seq_one_letter_code
_entity_poly.pdbx_strand_id
1 'polypeptide(L)'
;MSTQGDEVNEFRLASATLGGLPIVNAVMDRIGLPTLLAAALPAGDGRTKLAPAAAIRLVVANLVLGREPLYGLGEWAAHYDPTLLGLSTQQTGVLNDDRVGRALEALFDADRASLLTAVVLRAVNEFDVQTTQLHNDSTSVSVHGTYPDATGAARGGKPTPVITFGHSKDHRPDLKQLVWILTVAADGAVPLAYRLADGNTNDDPTHVPTWDGLVALLGRADFLYVADSKLCSRDAMGHINGHGGRFVTVLPRYRAEDGAFRRYLQTHTPTWTEAARRPGPRLDEPDEVYYTTPAPLPSAEGYRITWVYSTAKAASDAATRQARTEAGVAAIEALDARLAKPRSRFKTRVAVEQAAAAALARAHADRWVTFTVNEIVSKTYKQDRGGRRGPATRYKQITTSRFEVHADIDPGHIAYDAASDGCFPLISNDHDLTDAQVLAAHHYQPHLERRHHLLKSVQHAAPVLLRNPARIEALFCCQFFALLIGARIAPSTQQQILGLLGLPPTAYTQRRDP
;
A
#
# COMPACT_ATOMS: atom_id res chain seq x y z
N MET A 1 -61.47 54.14 19.42
CA MET A 1 -60.10 54.00 19.90
C MET A 1 -59.65 52.59 19.50
N SER A 2 -58.95 52.46 18.40
CA SER A 2 -58.39 51.21 17.92
C SER A 2 -56.95 51.15 18.41
N THR A 3 -56.62 50.19 19.22
CA THR A 3 -55.28 49.87 19.65
C THR A 3 -54.61 49.08 18.51
N GLN A 4 -53.72 49.73 17.77
CA GLN A 4 -52.72 49.08 16.95
C GLN A 4 -51.81 48.23 17.85
N GLY A 5 -51.85 46.92 17.66
CA GLY A 5 -50.86 46.03 18.25
C GLY A 5 -49.54 46.20 17.53
N ASP A 6 -48.50 46.55 18.26
CA ASP A 6 -47.13 46.54 17.82
C ASP A 6 -46.74 45.09 17.46
N GLU A 7 -46.55 44.80 16.15
CA GLU A 7 -45.85 43.60 15.71
C GLU A 7 -44.38 43.71 16.20
N VAL A 8 -44.07 43.00 17.27
CA VAL A 8 -42.70 42.80 17.72
C VAL A 8 -42.03 41.94 16.64
N ASN A 9 -41.19 42.56 15.85
CA ASN A 9 -40.36 41.89 14.85
C ASN A 9 -39.37 41.02 15.65
N GLU A 10 -39.68 39.72 15.78
CA GLU A 10 -38.81 38.77 16.46
C GLU A 10 -37.49 38.62 15.66
N PHE A 11 -36.43 39.22 16.16
CA PHE A 11 -35.10 39.08 15.53
C PHE A 11 -34.59 37.65 15.79
N ARG A 12 -34.51 36.84 14.72
CA ARG A 12 -33.93 35.47 14.79
C ARG A 12 -32.51 35.50 14.32
N LEU A 13 -31.57 35.27 15.26
CA LEU A 13 -30.17 35.05 14.94
C LEU A 13 -29.98 33.59 14.55
N ALA A 14 -29.47 33.33 13.34
CA ALA A 14 -29.01 32.03 12.91
C ALA A 14 -27.50 32.07 12.68
N SER A 15 -26.78 31.07 13.19
CA SER A 15 -25.36 30.92 12.95
C SER A 15 -25.11 29.60 12.22
N ALA A 16 -24.18 29.60 11.26
CA ALA A 16 -23.75 28.40 10.54
C ALA A 16 -22.24 28.40 10.38
N THR A 17 -21.66 27.20 10.40
CA THR A 17 -20.24 27.03 10.15
C THR A 17 -19.95 27.11 8.66
N LEU A 18 -18.91 27.83 8.25
CA LEU A 18 -18.37 27.81 6.89
C LEU A 18 -17.34 26.68 6.71
N GLY A 19 -16.44 26.55 7.67
CA GLY A 19 -15.36 25.58 7.66
C GLY A 19 -14.53 25.65 6.36
N GLY A 20 -14.09 24.52 5.89
CA GLY A 20 -13.36 24.38 4.61
C GLY A 20 -14.27 24.29 3.35
N LEU A 21 -15.61 24.33 3.51
CA LEU A 21 -16.54 24.14 2.39
C LEU A 21 -16.33 25.12 1.22
N PRO A 22 -16.09 26.43 1.44
CA PRO A 22 -15.85 27.35 0.32
C PRO A 22 -14.65 26.94 -0.54
N ILE A 23 -13.58 26.42 0.07
CA ILE A 23 -12.38 25.97 -0.63
C ILE A 23 -12.67 24.68 -1.41
N VAL A 24 -13.30 23.70 -0.76
CA VAL A 24 -13.69 22.43 -1.40
C VAL A 24 -14.62 22.68 -2.58
N ASN A 25 -15.63 23.56 -2.41
CA ASN A 25 -16.55 23.94 -3.46
C ASN A 25 -15.81 24.61 -4.64
N ALA A 26 -14.93 25.57 -4.37
CA ALA A 26 -14.16 26.23 -5.41
C ALA A 26 -13.35 25.23 -6.25
N VAL A 27 -12.72 24.23 -5.64
CA VAL A 27 -12.01 23.16 -6.39
C VAL A 27 -13.01 22.28 -7.15
N MET A 28 -14.13 21.86 -6.54
CA MET A 28 -15.17 21.09 -7.23
C MET A 28 -15.71 21.83 -8.47
N ASP A 29 -15.95 23.11 -8.34
CA ASP A 29 -16.51 23.94 -9.42
C ASP A 29 -15.48 24.12 -10.56
N ARG A 30 -14.21 24.34 -10.23
CA ARG A 30 -13.12 24.44 -11.21
C ARG A 30 -12.96 23.18 -12.03
N ILE A 31 -13.02 21.99 -11.41
CA ILE A 31 -12.97 20.70 -12.12
C ILE A 31 -14.34 20.33 -12.72
N GLY A 32 -15.37 21.15 -12.54
CA GLY A 32 -16.72 20.96 -13.08
C GLY A 32 -17.46 19.76 -12.50
N LEU A 33 -17.05 19.26 -11.32
CA LEU A 33 -17.63 18.06 -10.72
C LEU A 33 -19.16 18.16 -10.53
N PRO A 34 -19.75 19.27 -10.02
CA PRO A 34 -21.20 19.37 -9.85
C PRO A 34 -21.98 19.25 -11.18
N THR A 35 -21.49 19.91 -12.23
CA THR A 35 -22.10 19.87 -13.56
C THR A 35 -22.00 18.48 -14.20
N LEU A 36 -20.84 17.84 -14.09
CA LEU A 36 -20.61 16.49 -14.61
C LEU A 36 -21.46 15.46 -13.88
N LEU A 37 -21.60 15.57 -12.55
CA LEU A 37 -22.50 14.71 -11.77
C LEU A 37 -23.96 14.90 -12.18
N ALA A 38 -24.41 16.16 -12.38
CA ALA A 38 -25.76 16.45 -12.80
C ALA A 38 -26.09 15.92 -14.22
N ALA A 39 -25.08 15.90 -15.10
CA ALA A 39 -25.24 15.34 -16.45
C ALA A 39 -25.22 13.80 -16.46
N ALA A 40 -24.42 13.17 -15.57
CA ALA A 40 -24.25 11.73 -15.54
C ALA A 40 -25.34 10.99 -14.73
N LEU A 41 -25.99 11.68 -13.76
CA LEU A 41 -26.91 11.06 -12.82
C LEU A 41 -28.36 11.48 -13.12
N PRO A 42 -29.37 10.65 -12.81
CA PRO A 42 -30.76 11.01 -12.99
C PRO A 42 -31.12 12.30 -12.25
N ALA A 43 -31.83 13.20 -12.91
CA ALA A 43 -32.31 14.45 -12.29
C ALA A 43 -33.29 14.19 -11.14
N GLY A 44 -33.92 13.03 -11.12
CA GLY A 44 -35.02 12.68 -10.24
C GLY A 44 -36.39 13.06 -10.83
N ASP A 45 -37.41 12.51 -10.24
CA ASP A 45 -38.82 12.85 -10.56
C ASP A 45 -39.39 13.85 -9.52
N GLY A 46 -40.62 14.27 -9.66
CA GLY A 46 -41.28 15.18 -8.71
C GLY A 46 -41.42 14.66 -7.27
N ARG A 47 -41.07 13.38 -7.00
CA ARG A 47 -41.05 12.75 -5.69
C ARG A 47 -39.64 12.75 -5.08
N THR A 48 -38.65 13.08 -5.87
CA THR A 48 -37.23 13.07 -5.48
C THR A 48 -36.95 14.27 -4.58
N LYS A 49 -36.84 14.04 -3.28
CA LYS A 49 -36.56 15.09 -2.30
C LYS A 49 -35.11 15.58 -2.31
N LEU A 50 -34.18 14.73 -2.77
CA LEU A 50 -32.76 15.01 -2.90
C LEU A 50 -32.23 14.37 -4.18
N ALA A 51 -31.76 15.19 -5.11
CA ALA A 51 -31.19 14.70 -6.37
C ALA A 51 -29.90 13.87 -6.09
N PRO A 52 -29.70 12.74 -6.80
CA PRO A 52 -28.51 11.93 -6.62
C PRO A 52 -27.19 12.71 -6.75
N ALA A 53 -27.09 13.64 -7.71
CA ALA A 53 -25.91 14.48 -7.90
C ALA A 53 -25.59 15.34 -6.66
N ALA A 54 -26.60 15.93 -6.02
CA ALA A 54 -26.44 16.71 -4.80
C ALA A 54 -25.99 15.83 -3.63
N ALA A 55 -26.56 14.61 -3.50
CA ALA A 55 -26.14 13.66 -2.47
C ALA A 55 -24.68 13.20 -2.65
N ILE A 56 -24.26 12.90 -3.89
CA ILE A 56 -22.86 12.51 -4.19
C ILE A 56 -21.90 13.65 -3.93
N ARG A 57 -22.23 14.90 -4.35
CA ARG A 57 -21.43 16.09 -4.03
C ARG A 57 -21.22 16.23 -2.52
N LEU A 58 -22.28 16.02 -1.73
CA LEU A 58 -22.22 16.08 -0.27
C LEU A 58 -21.33 14.98 0.31
N VAL A 59 -21.45 13.74 -0.19
CA VAL A 59 -20.55 12.63 0.23
C VAL A 59 -19.10 12.99 -0.04
N VAL A 60 -18.77 13.53 -1.22
CA VAL A 60 -17.41 13.94 -1.55
C VAL A 60 -16.93 15.06 -0.63
N ALA A 61 -17.75 16.09 -0.37
CA ALA A 61 -17.42 17.17 0.57
C ALA A 61 -17.14 16.64 1.98
N ASN A 62 -17.99 15.72 2.47
CA ASN A 62 -17.80 15.07 3.75
C ASN A 62 -16.49 14.24 3.82
N LEU A 63 -16.18 13.47 2.77
CA LEU A 63 -14.93 12.70 2.70
C LEU A 63 -13.67 13.58 2.76
N VAL A 64 -13.74 14.80 2.26
CA VAL A 64 -12.64 15.78 2.34
C VAL A 64 -12.54 16.43 3.72
N LEU A 65 -13.67 16.82 4.33
CA LEU A 65 -13.71 17.71 5.50
C LEU A 65 -14.13 17.02 6.79
N GLY A 66 -15.26 16.33 6.79
CA GLY A 66 -15.90 15.79 8.00
C GLY A 66 -15.50 14.36 8.29
N ARG A 67 -15.47 13.53 7.24
CA ARG A 67 -15.19 12.08 7.34
C ARG A 67 -16.18 11.33 8.21
N GLU A 68 -17.38 11.90 8.34
CA GLU A 68 -18.45 11.25 9.09
C GLU A 68 -18.98 10.04 8.34
N PRO A 69 -19.38 8.99 9.04
CA PRO A 69 -20.01 7.83 8.41
C PRO A 69 -21.34 8.25 7.75
N LEU A 70 -21.78 7.49 6.74
CA LEU A 70 -22.96 7.86 5.94
C LEU A 70 -24.23 8.09 6.79
N TYR A 71 -24.38 7.38 7.89
CA TYR A 71 -25.52 7.56 8.81
C TYR A 71 -25.46 8.88 9.60
N GLY A 72 -24.25 9.42 9.84
CA GLY A 72 -24.03 10.71 10.52
C GLY A 72 -24.04 11.91 9.56
N LEU A 73 -24.15 11.67 8.25
CA LEU A 73 -24.03 12.72 7.23
C LEU A 73 -25.07 13.84 7.39
N GLY A 74 -26.28 13.51 7.84
CA GLY A 74 -27.35 14.48 8.12
C GLY A 74 -27.00 15.42 9.26
N GLU A 75 -26.48 14.88 10.36
CA GLU A 75 -26.02 15.66 11.52
C GLU A 75 -24.83 16.55 11.15
N TRP A 76 -23.85 16.00 10.43
CA TRP A 76 -22.71 16.77 9.94
C TRP A 76 -23.17 17.94 9.06
N ALA A 77 -24.05 17.70 8.09
CA ALA A 77 -24.56 18.73 7.19
C ALA A 77 -25.33 19.83 7.91
N ALA A 78 -26.03 19.51 8.99
CA ALA A 78 -26.81 20.47 9.77
C ALA A 78 -25.98 21.58 10.44
N HIS A 79 -24.67 21.38 10.61
CA HIS A 79 -23.77 22.39 11.17
C HIS A 79 -23.36 23.48 10.17
N TYR A 80 -23.58 23.26 8.87
CA TYR A 80 -23.15 24.15 7.79
C TYR A 80 -24.32 24.91 7.19
N ASP A 81 -24.02 26.03 6.54
CA ASP A 81 -24.98 26.70 5.69
C ASP A 81 -25.41 25.75 4.55
N PRO A 82 -26.72 25.47 4.40
CA PRO A 82 -27.20 24.56 3.36
C PRO A 82 -26.77 24.96 1.96
N THR A 83 -26.68 26.25 1.65
CA THR A 83 -26.29 26.75 0.33
C THR A 83 -24.88 26.36 -0.05
N LEU A 84 -23.94 26.30 0.93
CA LEU A 84 -22.59 25.81 0.71
C LEU A 84 -22.53 24.31 0.41
N LEU A 85 -23.53 23.57 0.85
CA LEU A 85 -23.69 22.15 0.53
C LEU A 85 -24.41 21.93 -0.80
N GLY A 86 -24.90 23.01 -1.44
CA GLY A 86 -25.76 22.94 -2.63
C GLY A 86 -27.15 22.41 -2.33
N LEU A 87 -27.64 22.66 -1.11
CA LEU A 87 -28.95 22.21 -0.62
C LEU A 87 -29.82 23.38 -0.21
N SER A 88 -31.13 23.17 -0.23
CA SER A 88 -32.07 24.05 0.48
C SER A 88 -32.16 23.62 1.96
N THR A 89 -32.65 24.51 2.82
CA THR A 89 -32.88 24.20 4.23
C THR A 89 -33.84 23.00 4.42
N GLN A 90 -34.79 22.80 3.52
CA GLN A 90 -35.68 21.64 3.57
C GLN A 90 -34.97 20.33 3.19
N GLN A 91 -33.94 20.40 2.33
CA GLN A 91 -33.19 19.23 1.88
C GLN A 91 -32.21 18.72 2.93
N THR A 92 -31.69 19.55 3.80
CA THR A 92 -30.85 19.11 4.92
C THR A 92 -31.63 18.20 5.89
N GLY A 93 -32.89 18.52 6.17
CA GLY A 93 -33.74 17.71 7.05
C GLY A 93 -34.16 16.35 6.49
N VAL A 94 -33.90 16.08 5.20
CA VAL A 94 -34.23 14.78 4.57
C VAL A 94 -33.01 13.92 4.26
N LEU A 95 -31.82 14.37 4.64
CA LEU A 95 -30.60 13.57 4.52
C LEU A 95 -30.67 12.37 5.44
N ASN A 96 -30.51 11.17 4.87
CA ASN A 96 -30.35 9.93 5.61
C ASN A 96 -29.55 8.93 4.77
N ASP A 97 -29.08 7.88 5.41
CA ASP A 97 -28.24 6.82 4.84
C ASP A 97 -28.93 6.08 3.67
N ASP A 98 -30.24 5.91 3.71
CA ASP A 98 -31.02 5.25 2.65
C ASP A 98 -31.05 6.09 1.36
N ARG A 99 -31.23 7.42 1.46
CA ARG A 99 -31.17 8.30 0.28
C ARG A 99 -29.76 8.41 -0.30
N VAL A 100 -28.77 8.51 0.57
CA VAL A 100 -27.37 8.48 0.16
C VAL A 100 -27.02 7.13 -0.49
N GLY A 101 -27.50 6.03 0.09
CA GLY A 101 -27.36 4.70 -0.48
C GLY A 101 -27.96 4.56 -1.89
N ARG A 102 -29.15 5.13 -2.12
CA ARG A 102 -29.77 5.17 -3.47
C ARG A 102 -28.98 6.05 -4.44
N ALA A 103 -28.42 7.16 -3.97
CA ALA A 103 -27.56 7.99 -4.81
C ALA A 103 -26.26 7.26 -5.21
N LEU A 104 -25.68 6.48 -4.30
CA LEU A 104 -24.53 5.61 -4.61
C LEU A 104 -24.92 4.52 -5.63
N GLU A 105 -26.11 3.93 -5.53
CA GLU A 105 -26.61 2.99 -6.56
C GLU A 105 -26.78 3.68 -7.92
N ALA A 106 -27.34 4.87 -7.96
CA ALA A 106 -27.46 5.65 -9.19
C ALA A 106 -26.07 5.97 -9.79
N LEU A 107 -25.08 6.28 -8.96
CA LEU A 107 -23.71 6.47 -9.41
C LEU A 107 -23.09 5.17 -9.95
N PHE A 108 -23.36 4.02 -9.31
CA PHE A 108 -22.93 2.72 -9.82
C PHE A 108 -23.54 2.43 -11.20
N ASP A 109 -24.84 2.69 -11.38
CA ASP A 109 -25.58 2.41 -12.61
C ASP A 109 -25.19 3.38 -13.75
N ALA A 110 -24.70 4.59 -13.43
CA ALA A 110 -24.23 5.59 -14.39
C ALA A 110 -22.98 5.16 -15.18
N ASP A 111 -22.67 5.85 -16.27
CA ASP A 111 -21.40 5.69 -16.99
C ASP A 111 -20.26 6.36 -16.19
N ARG A 112 -19.76 5.61 -15.19
CA ARG A 112 -18.67 6.08 -14.33
C ARG A 112 -17.35 6.26 -15.07
N ALA A 113 -17.10 5.47 -16.11
CA ALA A 113 -15.85 5.58 -16.88
C ALA A 113 -15.77 6.93 -17.58
N SER A 114 -16.83 7.33 -18.30
CA SER A 114 -16.91 8.65 -18.93
C SER A 114 -16.91 9.79 -17.91
N LEU A 115 -17.61 9.64 -16.77
CA LEU A 115 -17.60 10.63 -15.70
C LEU A 115 -16.18 10.82 -15.11
N LEU A 116 -15.49 9.75 -14.77
CA LEU A 116 -14.12 9.78 -14.24
C LEU A 116 -13.15 10.42 -15.24
N THR A 117 -13.21 9.99 -16.50
CA THR A 117 -12.40 10.57 -17.60
C THR A 117 -12.61 12.07 -17.70
N ALA A 118 -13.88 12.52 -17.74
CA ALA A 118 -14.20 13.95 -17.85
C ALA A 118 -13.70 14.77 -16.65
N VAL A 119 -13.87 14.27 -15.43
CA VAL A 119 -13.39 14.95 -14.20
C VAL A 119 -11.86 15.03 -14.18
N VAL A 120 -11.18 13.92 -14.49
CA VAL A 120 -9.70 13.87 -14.47
C VAL A 120 -9.10 14.77 -15.55
N LEU A 121 -9.60 14.71 -16.80
CA LEU A 121 -9.11 15.57 -17.87
C LEU A 121 -9.33 17.05 -17.57
N ARG A 122 -10.48 17.42 -16.98
CA ARG A 122 -10.68 18.80 -16.50
C ARG A 122 -9.68 19.17 -15.40
N ALA A 123 -9.44 18.30 -14.43
CA ALA A 123 -8.47 18.58 -13.38
C ALA A 123 -7.05 18.72 -13.93
N VAL A 124 -6.65 17.86 -14.87
CA VAL A 124 -5.34 17.96 -15.56
C VAL A 124 -5.19 19.29 -16.26
N ASN A 125 -6.18 19.69 -17.05
CA ASN A 125 -6.16 20.93 -17.81
C ASN A 125 -6.26 22.17 -16.91
N GLU A 126 -7.16 22.17 -15.93
CA GLU A 126 -7.42 23.31 -15.03
C GLU A 126 -6.22 23.63 -14.15
N PHE A 127 -5.46 22.62 -13.74
CA PHE A 127 -4.33 22.79 -12.83
C PHE A 127 -2.98 22.56 -13.50
N ASP A 128 -2.94 22.44 -14.83
CA ASP A 128 -1.71 22.19 -15.62
C ASP A 128 -0.89 21.01 -15.05
N VAL A 129 -1.55 19.90 -14.77
CA VAL A 129 -0.90 18.73 -14.15
C VAL A 129 0.02 18.05 -15.15
N GLN A 130 1.31 17.97 -14.80
CA GLN A 130 2.29 17.29 -15.62
C GLN A 130 2.09 15.77 -15.60
N THR A 131 1.80 15.19 -16.76
CA THR A 131 1.50 13.75 -16.92
C THR A 131 2.63 12.99 -17.62
N THR A 132 3.86 13.50 -17.57
CA THR A 132 5.03 12.88 -18.20
C THR A 132 5.56 11.69 -17.41
N GLN A 133 5.26 11.61 -16.12
CA GLN A 133 5.63 10.50 -15.23
C GLN A 133 4.45 10.12 -14.34
N LEU A 134 4.08 8.83 -14.39
CA LEU A 134 2.93 8.27 -13.68
C LEU A 134 3.37 7.13 -12.77
N HIS A 135 2.80 7.09 -11.58
CA HIS A 135 3.07 6.06 -10.58
C HIS A 135 1.83 5.22 -10.34
N ASN A 136 2.01 3.91 -10.36
CA ASN A 136 0.95 2.95 -10.09
C ASN A 136 1.32 2.02 -8.93
N ASP A 137 0.38 1.79 -8.04
CA ASP A 137 0.47 0.77 -6.99
C ASP A 137 -0.92 0.33 -6.56
N SER A 138 -0.99 -0.83 -5.95
CA SER A 138 -2.19 -1.40 -5.38
C SER A 138 -2.12 -1.48 -3.86
N THR A 139 -3.28 -1.49 -3.21
CA THR A 139 -3.38 -1.77 -1.79
C THR A 139 -4.62 -2.59 -1.49
N SER A 140 -4.57 -3.43 -0.45
CA SER A 140 -5.75 -4.13 0.04
C SER A 140 -6.61 -3.20 0.90
N VAL A 141 -7.92 -3.34 0.79
CA VAL A 141 -8.91 -2.68 1.66
C VAL A 141 -9.71 -3.75 2.37
N SER A 142 -9.48 -3.88 3.65
CA SER A 142 -10.14 -4.88 4.50
C SER A 142 -11.62 -4.56 4.71
N VAL A 143 -12.47 -5.58 4.75
CA VAL A 143 -13.90 -5.46 5.01
C VAL A 143 -14.30 -6.34 6.18
N HIS A 144 -15.24 -5.85 6.99
CA HIS A 144 -15.80 -6.62 8.11
C HIS A 144 -17.19 -7.11 7.76
N GLY A 145 -17.38 -8.43 7.72
CA GLY A 145 -18.66 -9.05 7.43
C GLY A 145 -18.53 -10.31 6.57
N THR A 146 -19.64 -10.99 6.35
CA THR A 146 -19.68 -12.22 5.55
C THR A 146 -19.79 -11.98 4.06
N TYR A 147 -20.44 -10.90 3.64
CA TYR A 147 -20.66 -10.50 2.25
C TYR A 147 -21.07 -11.66 1.31
N PRO A 148 -22.18 -12.37 1.60
CA PRO A 148 -22.58 -13.53 0.80
C PRO A 148 -22.97 -13.15 -0.63
N ASP A 149 -23.48 -11.94 -0.82
CA ASP A 149 -23.96 -11.44 -2.11
C ASP A 149 -22.86 -10.79 -2.97
N ALA A 150 -21.63 -10.63 -2.44
CA ALA A 150 -20.50 -10.02 -3.15
C ALA A 150 -19.75 -11.04 -3.99
N THR A 151 -20.44 -11.67 -4.92
CA THR A 151 -19.95 -12.78 -5.76
C THR A 151 -19.59 -12.36 -7.19
N GLY A 152 -19.57 -11.07 -7.49
CA GLY A 152 -19.34 -10.57 -8.85
C GLY A 152 -20.61 -10.51 -9.72
N ALA A 153 -21.78 -10.74 -9.12
CA ALA A 153 -23.03 -10.70 -9.85
C ALA A 153 -23.24 -9.33 -10.52
N ALA A 154 -23.70 -9.36 -11.77
CA ALA A 154 -23.92 -8.13 -12.52
C ALA A 154 -25.16 -7.39 -12.02
N ARG A 155 -25.04 -6.06 -11.90
CA ARG A 155 -26.14 -5.12 -11.73
C ARG A 155 -26.22 -4.21 -12.95
N GLY A 156 -27.35 -4.21 -13.65
CA GLY A 156 -27.52 -3.41 -14.86
C GLY A 156 -26.48 -3.71 -15.95
N GLY A 157 -26.05 -4.98 -16.07
CA GLY A 157 -25.02 -5.41 -17.02
C GLY A 157 -23.57 -5.12 -16.59
N LYS A 158 -23.35 -4.47 -15.44
CA LYS A 158 -22.01 -4.16 -14.91
C LYS A 158 -21.66 -5.13 -13.78
N PRO A 159 -20.48 -5.77 -13.80
CA PRO A 159 -20.05 -6.64 -12.72
C PRO A 159 -19.87 -5.84 -11.44
N THR A 160 -20.23 -6.43 -10.29
CA THR A 160 -19.90 -5.89 -8.98
C THR A 160 -18.61 -6.55 -8.47
N PRO A 161 -17.82 -5.89 -7.59
CA PRO A 161 -16.58 -6.48 -7.10
C PRO A 161 -16.83 -7.69 -6.21
N VAL A 162 -15.95 -8.69 -6.30
CA VAL A 162 -15.96 -9.89 -5.46
C VAL A 162 -15.21 -9.60 -4.16
N ILE A 163 -15.92 -9.64 -3.03
CA ILE A 163 -15.32 -9.46 -1.70
C ILE A 163 -14.92 -10.83 -1.17
N THR A 164 -13.62 -11.10 -1.15
CA THR A 164 -13.07 -12.41 -0.78
C THR A 164 -11.74 -12.30 -0.05
N PHE A 165 -11.24 -13.43 0.44
CA PHE A 165 -9.90 -13.50 1.01
C PHE A 165 -8.83 -13.39 -0.08
N GLY A 166 -7.71 -12.74 0.24
CA GLY A 166 -6.58 -12.56 -0.65
C GLY A 166 -5.30 -12.25 0.12
N HIS A 167 -4.25 -11.87 -0.59
CA HIS A 167 -3.01 -11.43 0.05
C HIS A 167 -3.21 -10.05 0.67
N SER A 168 -3.32 -10.02 2.01
CA SER A 168 -3.55 -8.77 2.74
C SER A 168 -2.25 -7.99 2.93
N LYS A 169 -2.16 -6.80 2.33
CA LYS A 169 -1.04 -5.86 2.56
C LYS A 169 -1.10 -5.23 3.97
N ASP A 170 -2.23 -5.37 4.68
CA ASP A 170 -2.42 -4.89 6.06
C ASP A 170 -2.16 -5.99 7.11
N HIS A 171 -1.59 -7.14 6.71
CA HIS A 171 -1.34 -8.29 7.59
C HIS A 171 -2.60 -8.81 8.31
N ARG A 172 -3.77 -8.72 7.66
CA ARG A 172 -5.05 -9.22 8.14
C ARG A 172 -5.61 -10.34 7.25
N PRO A 173 -4.93 -11.51 7.21
CA PRO A 173 -5.38 -12.65 6.40
C PRO A 173 -6.71 -13.26 6.88
N ASP A 174 -7.14 -12.86 8.08
CA ASP A 174 -8.41 -13.23 8.71
C ASP A 174 -9.61 -12.47 8.16
N LEU A 175 -9.39 -11.38 7.41
CA LEU A 175 -10.45 -10.54 6.84
C LEU A 175 -10.56 -10.73 5.33
N LYS A 176 -11.79 -10.64 4.83
CA LYS A 176 -12.04 -10.44 3.41
C LYS A 176 -11.59 -9.05 2.99
N GLN A 177 -11.31 -8.86 1.71
CA GLN A 177 -10.78 -7.61 1.20
C GLN A 177 -11.26 -7.33 -0.23
N LEU A 178 -10.99 -6.12 -0.68
CA LEU A 178 -10.93 -5.66 -2.06
C LEU A 178 -9.52 -5.16 -2.37
N VAL A 179 -9.15 -5.09 -3.64
CA VAL A 179 -7.88 -4.52 -4.07
C VAL A 179 -8.14 -3.17 -4.73
N TRP A 180 -7.54 -2.12 -4.17
CA TRP A 180 -7.58 -0.77 -4.71
C TRP A 180 -6.28 -0.50 -5.46
N ILE A 181 -6.39 -0.23 -6.76
CA ILE A 181 -5.28 0.11 -7.66
C ILE A 181 -5.41 1.59 -7.97
N LEU A 182 -4.33 2.36 -7.75
CA LEU A 182 -4.32 3.80 -7.94
C LEU A 182 -3.15 4.20 -8.83
N THR A 183 -3.41 5.09 -9.78
CA THR A 183 -2.38 5.78 -10.55
C THR A 183 -2.39 7.26 -10.25
N VAL A 184 -1.23 7.84 -9.99
CA VAL A 184 -1.04 9.28 -9.74
C VAL A 184 0.03 9.85 -10.67
N ALA A 185 -0.09 11.14 -10.99
CA ALA A 185 0.98 11.89 -11.64
C ALA A 185 2.11 12.19 -10.64
N ALA A 186 3.36 12.26 -11.10
CA ALA A 186 4.48 12.69 -10.27
C ALA A 186 4.35 14.16 -9.83
N ASP A 187 3.54 14.94 -10.52
CA ASP A 187 3.22 16.32 -10.15
C ASP A 187 2.16 16.35 -9.03
N GLY A 188 2.62 16.48 -7.79
CA GLY A 188 1.78 16.62 -6.59
C GLY A 188 1.02 15.33 -6.21
N ALA A 189 1.37 14.18 -6.76
CA ALA A 189 0.67 12.90 -6.58
C ALA A 189 -0.84 13.02 -6.85
N VAL A 190 -1.20 13.70 -7.94
CA VAL A 190 -2.60 13.90 -8.36
C VAL A 190 -3.16 12.58 -8.88
N PRO A 191 -4.27 12.08 -8.32
CA PRO A 191 -4.95 10.89 -8.82
C PRO A 191 -5.42 11.08 -10.27
N LEU A 192 -5.05 10.15 -11.16
CA LEU A 192 -5.46 10.14 -12.55
C LEU A 192 -6.41 8.98 -12.89
N ALA A 193 -6.18 7.83 -12.28
CA ALA A 193 -7.02 6.66 -12.50
C ALA A 193 -7.07 5.79 -11.23
N TYR A 194 -8.18 5.10 -11.04
CA TYR A 194 -8.29 4.03 -10.07
C TYR A 194 -9.06 2.85 -10.64
N ARG A 195 -8.85 1.70 -10.02
CA ARG A 195 -9.66 0.51 -10.24
C ARG A 195 -9.88 -0.20 -8.90
N LEU A 196 -11.12 -0.57 -8.63
CA LEU A 196 -11.46 -1.46 -7.53
C LEU A 196 -11.57 -2.88 -8.12
N ALA A 197 -10.71 -3.77 -7.65
CA ALA A 197 -10.63 -5.14 -8.12
C ALA A 197 -11.05 -6.13 -7.03
N ASP A 198 -11.31 -7.37 -7.43
CA ASP A 198 -11.67 -8.46 -6.54
C ASP A 198 -10.59 -8.69 -5.48
N GLY A 199 -11.01 -9.14 -4.30
CA GLY A 199 -10.12 -9.26 -3.15
C GLY A 199 -8.95 -10.22 -3.32
N ASN A 200 -9.01 -11.15 -4.26
CA ASN A 200 -7.95 -12.11 -4.61
C ASN A 200 -7.17 -11.74 -5.87
N THR A 201 -7.35 -10.53 -6.40
CA THR A 201 -6.64 -10.07 -7.58
C THR A 201 -5.13 -10.00 -7.31
N ASN A 202 -4.34 -10.59 -8.21
CA ASN A 202 -2.89 -10.41 -8.26
C ASN A 202 -2.54 -9.09 -8.96
N ASP A 203 -1.44 -8.48 -8.57
CA ASP A 203 -1.02 -7.19 -9.14
C ASP A 203 -0.47 -7.35 -10.57
N ASP A 204 0.30 -8.41 -10.85
CA ASP A 204 0.98 -8.63 -12.13
C ASP A 204 0.06 -8.44 -13.37
N PRO A 205 -1.12 -9.08 -13.48
CA PRO A 205 -1.97 -8.95 -14.66
C PRO A 205 -2.69 -7.60 -14.74
N THR A 206 -2.57 -6.74 -13.73
CA THR A 206 -3.27 -5.45 -13.71
C THR A 206 -2.53 -4.35 -14.45
N HIS A 207 -1.21 -4.49 -14.67
CA HIS A 207 -0.39 -3.43 -15.26
C HIS A 207 -0.72 -3.14 -16.71
N VAL A 208 -0.90 -4.16 -17.54
CA VAL A 208 -1.25 -3.97 -18.97
C VAL A 208 -2.58 -3.21 -19.11
N PRO A 209 -3.72 -3.66 -18.56
CA PRO A 209 -4.97 -2.94 -18.70
C PRO A 209 -4.98 -1.57 -18.02
N THR A 210 -4.16 -1.36 -16.98
CA THR A 210 -3.99 -0.04 -16.36
C THR A 210 -3.25 0.89 -17.30
N TRP A 211 -2.14 0.44 -17.87
CA TRP A 211 -1.36 1.24 -18.82
C TRP A 211 -2.16 1.59 -20.07
N ASP A 212 -2.88 0.61 -20.67
CA ASP A 212 -3.77 0.83 -21.82
C ASP A 212 -4.86 1.89 -21.50
N GLY A 213 -5.46 1.80 -20.31
CA GLY A 213 -6.43 2.78 -19.84
C GLY A 213 -5.85 4.19 -19.70
N LEU A 214 -4.58 4.31 -19.25
CA LEU A 214 -3.88 5.58 -19.16
C LEU A 214 -3.54 6.15 -20.55
N VAL A 215 -3.13 5.31 -21.49
CA VAL A 215 -2.93 5.71 -22.89
C VAL A 215 -4.23 6.24 -23.50
N ALA A 216 -5.33 5.54 -23.28
CA ALA A 216 -6.66 5.99 -23.75
C ALA A 216 -7.09 7.31 -23.08
N LEU A 217 -6.82 7.48 -21.76
CA LEU A 217 -7.15 8.68 -21.01
C LEU A 217 -6.36 9.91 -21.51
N LEU A 218 -5.05 9.74 -21.72
CA LEU A 218 -4.13 10.83 -22.04
C LEU A 218 -3.95 11.07 -23.55
N GLY A 219 -4.39 10.13 -24.39
CA GLY A 219 -4.22 10.17 -25.85
C GLY A 219 -2.78 10.01 -26.32
N ARG A 220 -1.88 9.52 -25.44
CA ARG A 220 -0.45 9.32 -25.74
C ARG A 220 0.13 8.19 -24.92
N ALA A 221 1.24 7.58 -25.37
CA ALA A 221 1.91 6.44 -24.74
C ALA A 221 3.28 6.78 -24.12
N ASP A 222 3.85 7.93 -24.43
CA ASP A 222 5.24 8.32 -24.18
C ASP A 222 5.52 8.81 -22.73
N PHE A 223 4.57 8.62 -21.80
CA PHE A 223 4.81 8.88 -20.38
C PHE A 223 5.67 7.78 -19.74
N LEU A 224 6.43 8.13 -18.71
CA LEU A 224 7.17 7.19 -17.89
C LEU A 224 6.24 6.52 -16.88
N TYR A 225 6.00 5.22 -17.02
CA TYR A 225 5.19 4.42 -16.10
C TYR A 225 6.06 3.77 -15.04
N VAL A 226 5.83 4.12 -13.78
CA VAL A 226 6.61 3.64 -12.63
C VAL A 226 5.73 2.80 -11.73
N ALA A 227 6.18 1.58 -11.42
CA ALA A 227 5.48 0.68 -10.51
C ALA A 227 6.47 -0.21 -9.75
N ASP A 228 5.93 -1.00 -8.80
CA ASP A 228 6.70 -1.96 -8.02
C ASP A 228 7.20 -3.15 -8.88
N SER A 229 7.85 -4.10 -8.24
CA SER A 229 8.46 -5.27 -8.89
C SER A 229 7.46 -6.18 -9.64
N LYS A 230 6.15 -6.00 -9.45
CA LYS A 230 5.11 -6.76 -10.14
C LYS A 230 4.97 -6.36 -11.61
N LEU A 231 5.35 -5.12 -11.94
CA LEU A 231 5.49 -4.69 -13.32
C LEU A 231 6.61 -5.45 -14.06
N CYS A 232 7.62 -5.97 -13.36
CA CYS A 232 8.78 -6.65 -13.96
C CYS A 232 8.43 -8.06 -14.50
N SER A 233 7.29 -8.20 -15.13
CA SER A 233 6.93 -9.38 -15.92
C SER A 233 7.31 -9.17 -17.40
N ARG A 234 7.69 -10.24 -18.09
CA ARG A 234 8.04 -10.16 -19.52
C ARG A 234 6.87 -9.60 -20.34
N ASP A 235 5.65 -10.03 -20.03
CA ASP A 235 4.45 -9.64 -20.76
C ASP A 235 4.14 -8.14 -20.57
N ALA A 236 4.17 -7.64 -19.34
CA ALA A 236 3.86 -6.23 -19.08
C ALA A 236 4.94 -5.29 -19.62
N MET A 237 6.22 -5.59 -19.37
CA MET A 237 7.33 -4.80 -19.91
C MET A 237 7.34 -4.83 -21.45
N GLY A 238 7.15 -6.01 -22.05
CA GLY A 238 7.10 -6.20 -23.49
C GLY A 238 5.93 -5.47 -24.15
N HIS A 239 4.74 -5.50 -23.51
CA HIS A 239 3.57 -4.77 -23.99
C HIS A 239 3.82 -3.25 -24.00
N ILE A 240 4.24 -2.68 -22.87
CA ILE A 240 4.52 -1.25 -22.76
C ILE A 240 5.59 -0.81 -23.77
N ASN A 241 6.70 -1.54 -23.85
CA ASN A 241 7.78 -1.23 -24.79
C ASN A 241 7.32 -1.34 -26.26
N GLY A 242 6.57 -2.40 -26.59
CA GLY A 242 6.08 -2.64 -27.95
C GLY A 242 5.08 -1.59 -28.45
N HIS A 243 4.43 -0.85 -27.55
CA HIS A 243 3.48 0.23 -27.85
C HIS A 243 4.07 1.63 -27.65
N GLY A 244 5.40 1.75 -27.56
CA GLY A 244 6.09 3.05 -27.46
C GLY A 244 6.06 3.68 -26.08
N GLY A 245 5.69 2.93 -25.04
CA GLY A 245 5.72 3.39 -23.66
C GLY A 245 7.09 3.24 -23.02
N ARG A 246 7.27 3.96 -21.92
CA ARG A 246 8.50 3.94 -21.10
C ARG A 246 8.16 3.47 -19.70
N PHE A 247 9.08 2.76 -19.05
CA PHE A 247 8.86 2.27 -17.70
C PHE A 247 10.12 2.31 -16.83
N VAL A 248 9.90 2.39 -15.52
CA VAL A 248 10.88 2.09 -14.46
C VAL A 248 10.21 1.18 -13.43
N THR A 249 10.88 0.08 -13.08
CA THR A 249 10.42 -0.84 -12.03
C THR A 249 11.60 -1.48 -11.31
N VAL A 250 11.30 -2.18 -10.20
CA VAL A 250 12.30 -2.94 -9.44
C VAL A 250 12.45 -4.33 -10.06
N LEU A 251 13.67 -4.74 -10.35
CA LEU A 251 13.94 -6.10 -10.81
C LEU A 251 13.92 -7.06 -9.60
N PRO A 252 13.05 -8.09 -9.63
CA PRO A 252 12.89 -9.01 -8.50
C PRO A 252 14.11 -9.90 -8.27
N ARG A 253 14.33 -10.30 -7.02
CA ARG A 253 15.47 -11.16 -6.63
C ARG A 253 15.50 -12.55 -7.28
N TYR A 254 14.39 -13.07 -7.76
CA TYR A 254 14.35 -14.36 -8.46
C TYR A 254 14.86 -14.30 -9.91
N ARG A 255 15.06 -13.10 -10.45
CA ARG A 255 15.62 -12.89 -11.79
C ARG A 255 17.10 -13.30 -11.82
N ALA A 256 17.51 -13.92 -12.92
CA ALA A 256 18.88 -14.38 -13.11
C ALA A 256 19.92 -13.25 -13.03
N GLU A 257 19.54 -12.06 -13.46
CA GLU A 257 20.36 -10.84 -13.45
C GLU A 257 20.74 -10.43 -12.02
N ASP A 258 19.83 -10.54 -11.04
CA ASP A 258 20.13 -10.27 -9.62
C ASP A 258 21.22 -11.20 -9.11
N GLY A 259 21.06 -12.50 -9.32
CA GLY A 259 22.07 -13.48 -8.93
C GLY A 259 23.41 -13.30 -9.65
N ALA A 260 23.38 -12.90 -10.92
CA ALA A 260 24.60 -12.63 -11.70
C ALA A 260 25.38 -11.44 -11.14
N PHE A 261 24.70 -10.35 -10.79
CA PHE A 261 25.35 -9.18 -10.19
C PHE A 261 25.92 -9.47 -8.79
N ARG A 262 25.23 -10.25 -7.95
CA ARG A 262 25.74 -10.63 -6.62
C ARG A 262 27.00 -11.51 -6.73
N ARG A 263 27.08 -12.38 -7.75
CA ARG A 263 28.32 -13.12 -8.06
C ARG A 263 29.42 -12.18 -8.55
N TYR A 264 29.08 -11.21 -9.41
CA TYR A 264 30.03 -10.22 -9.90
C TYR A 264 30.68 -9.43 -8.75
N LEU A 265 29.91 -9.03 -7.73
CA LEU A 265 30.40 -8.33 -6.54
C LEU A 265 31.40 -9.14 -5.70
N GLN A 266 31.47 -10.47 -5.85
CA GLN A 266 32.44 -11.28 -5.12
C GLN A 266 33.89 -11.09 -5.63
N THR A 267 34.04 -10.66 -6.87
CA THR A 267 35.35 -10.55 -7.54
C THR A 267 35.61 -9.17 -8.13
N HIS A 268 34.63 -8.29 -8.13
CA HIS A 268 34.72 -6.95 -8.72
C HIS A 268 34.15 -5.91 -7.78
N THR A 269 34.78 -4.75 -7.78
CA THR A 269 34.27 -3.55 -7.08
C THR A 269 33.74 -2.58 -8.14
N PRO A 270 32.41 -2.40 -8.26
CA PRO A 270 31.84 -1.44 -9.20
C PRO A 270 32.22 0.00 -8.80
N THR A 271 32.25 0.89 -9.80
CA THR A 271 32.36 2.32 -9.55
C THR A 271 30.98 2.86 -9.19
N TRP A 272 30.81 3.23 -7.93
CA TRP A 272 29.58 3.81 -7.42
C TRP A 272 29.61 5.33 -7.57
N THR A 273 28.55 5.93 -8.13
CA THR A 273 28.37 7.37 -8.26
C THR A 273 27.25 7.83 -7.33
N GLU A 274 27.49 8.82 -6.48
CA GLU A 274 26.44 9.41 -5.64
C GLU A 274 25.34 10.00 -6.53
N ALA A 275 24.10 9.56 -6.32
CA ALA A 275 22.95 9.95 -7.11
C ALA A 275 21.91 10.75 -6.31
N ALA A 276 21.82 10.49 -5.00
CA ALA A 276 20.91 11.21 -4.12
C ALA A 276 21.36 11.17 -2.67
N ARG A 277 20.96 12.17 -1.90
CA ARG A 277 21.19 12.26 -0.45
C ARG A 277 19.93 12.76 0.23
N ARG A 278 19.55 12.14 1.33
CA ARG A 278 18.44 12.55 2.18
C ARG A 278 18.93 12.75 3.60
N PRO A 279 18.52 13.82 4.29
CA PRO A 279 18.81 13.97 5.71
C PRO A 279 18.28 12.78 6.49
N GLY A 280 19.01 12.38 7.53
CA GLY A 280 18.54 11.39 8.49
C GLY A 280 17.18 11.79 9.08
N PRO A 281 16.36 10.82 9.50
CA PRO A 281 15.03 11.10 10.08
C PRO A 281 15.10 11.91 11.39
N ARG A 282 16.26 11.92 12.05
CA ARG A 282 16.56 12.73 13.23
C ARG A 282 17.85 13.50 13.01
N LEU A 283 18.03 14.61 13.74
CA LEU A 283 19.20 15.49 13.61
C LEU A 283 20.55 14.81 13.94
N ASP A 284 20.52 13.77 14.76
CA ASP A 284 21.68 12.97 15.20
C ASP A 284 21.89 11.71 14.35
N GLU A 285 21.00 11.40 13.43
CA GLU A 285 21.13 10.26 12.54
C GLU A 285 21.88 10.65 11.25
N PRO A 286 22.73 9.76 10.72
CA PRO A 286 23.46 10.05 9.49
C PRO A 286 22.53 10.17 8.29
N ASP A 287 22.95 10.98 7.31
CA ASP A 287 22.28 11.08 6.04
C ASP A 287 22.18 9.72 5.35
N GLU A 288 21.04 9.45 4.73
CA GLU A 288 20.88 8.35 3.81
C GLU A 288 21.43 8.75 2.44
N VAL A 289 22.48 8.08 2.01
CA VAL A 289 23.12 8.33 0.71
C VAL A 289 22.83 7.19 -0.25
N TYR A 290 22.46 7.55 -1.45
CA TYR A 290 22.20 6.62 -2.54
C TYR A 290 23.26 6.77 -3.62
N TYR A 291 23.81 5.64 -4.01
CA TYR A 291 24.76 5.54 -5.11
C TYR A 291 24.18 4.68 -6.21
N THR A 292 24.57 4.95 -7.44
CA THR A 292 24.16 4.17 -8.61
C THR A 292 25.36 3.67 -9.40
N THR A 293 25.18 2.55 -10.07
CA THR A 293 26.10 2.00 -11.07
C THR A 293 25.30 1.25 -12.14
N PRO A 294 25.66 1.37 -13.43
CA PRO A 294 25.05 0.55 -14.46
C PRO A 294 25.42 -0.92 -14.27
N ALA A 295 24.50 -1.84 -14.61
CA ALA A 295 24.82 -3.25 -14.64
C ALA A 295 25.83 -3.56 -15.75
N PRO A 296 26.72 -4.55 -15.55
CA PRO A 296 27.66 -4.98 -16.59
C PRO A 296 27.00 -5.50 -17.86
N LEU A 297 25.79 -6.02 -17.73
CA LEU A 297 24.99 -6.57 -18.82
C LEU A 297 23.53 -6.10 -18.70
N PRO A 298 22.81 -5.91 -19.82
CA PRO A 298 21.38 -5.63 -19.80
C PRO A 298 20.58 -6.83 -19.31
N SER A 299 19.27 -6.66 -19.15
CA SER A 299 18.35 -7.75 -18.86
C SER A 299 18.26 -8.74 -20.04
N ALA A 300 17.64 -9.89 -19.80
CA ALA A 300 17.39 -10.89 -20.85
C ALA A 300 16.55 -10.34 -22.02
N GLU A 301 15.74 -9.32 -21.77
CA GLU A 301 14.93 -8.62 -22.77
C GLU A 301 15.68 -7.45 -23.46
N GLY A 302 16.91 -7.15 -23.04
CA GLY A 302 17.72 -6.06 -23.57
C GLY A 302 17.53 -4.71 -22.86
N TYR A 303 16.74 -4.65 -21.78
CA TYR A 303 16.53 -3.42 -21.02
C TYR A 303 17.73 -3.12 -20.12
N ARG A 304 17.98 -1.82 -19.88
CA ARG A 304 19.06 -1.40 -18.96
C ARG A 304 18.69 -1.70 -17.52
N ILE A 305 19.69 -2.05 -16.73
CA ILE A 305 19.58 -2.24 -15.29
C ILE A 305 20.52 -1.25 -14.60
N THR A 306 19.96 -0.46 -13.67
CA THR A 306 20.68 0.44 -12.78
C THR A 306 20.72 -0.18 -11.40
N TRP A 307 21.91 -0.51 -10.90
CA TRP A 307 22.09 -0.93 -9.52
C TRP A 307 22.16 0.28 -8.61
N VAL A 308 21.40 0.21 -7.54
CA VAL A 308 21.36 1.22 -6.47
C VAL A 308 21.96 0.62 -5.21
N TYR A 309 22.80 1.38 -4.52
CA TYR A 309 23.27 1.09 -3.17
C TYR A 309 22.77 2.19 -2.24
N SER A 310 22.07 1.82 -1.15
CA SER A 310 21.61 2.73 -0.09
C SER A 310 22.35 2.42 1.21
N THR A 311 22.89 3.46 1.85
CA THR A 311 23.60 3.32 3.14
C THR A 311 22.68 2.84 4.25
N ALA A 312 21.45 3.37 4.33
CA ALA A 312 20.46 2.97 5.33
C ALA A 312 19.99 1.53 5.11
N LYS A 313 19.74 1.15 3.84
CA LYS A 313 19.39 -0.23 3.51
C LYS A 313 20.52 -1.20 3.84
N ALA A 314 21.77 -0.84 3.59
CA ALA A 314 22.95 -1.67 3.92
C ALA A 314 23.03 -1.93 5.44
N ALA A 315 22.84 -0.90 6.25
CA ALA A 315 22.79 -1.04 7.71
C ALA A 315 21.62 -1.95 8.15
N SER A 316 20.45 -1.78 7.55
CA SER A 316 19.26 -2.61 7.84
C SER A 316 19.45 -4.07 7.43
N ASP A 317 20.03 -4.33 6.25
CA ASP A 317 20.30 -5.69 5.76
C ASP A 317 21.30 -6.40 6.68
N ALA A 318 22.38 -5.72 7.08
CA ALA A 318 23.39 -6.23 8.01
C ALA A 318 22.79 -6.54 9.39
N ALA A 319 22.02 -5.62 9.96
CA ALA A 319 21.34 -5.81 11.25
C ALA A 319 20.35 -6.98 11.20
N THR A 320 19.57 -7.08 10.11
CA THR A 320 18.62 -8.19 9.91
C THR A 320 19.35 -9.55 9.83
N ARG A 321 20.46 -9.62 9.09
CA ARG A 321 21.27 -10.84 8.99
C ARG A 321 21.84 -11.23 10.35
N GLN A 322 22.42 -10.26 11.09
CA GLN A 322 22.93 -10.50 12.44
C GLN A 322 21.84 -11.05 13.36
N ALA A 323 20.69 -10.39 13.46
CA ALA A 323 19.59 -10.82 14.32
C ALA A 323 19.09 -12.23 13.98
N ARG A 324 18.99 -12.57 12.68
CA ARG A 324 18.60 -13.92 12.26
C ARG A 324 19.66 -14.97 12.59
N THR A 325 20.93 -14.65 12.40
CA THR A 325 22.05 -15.54 12.77
C THR A 325 22.02 -15.82 14.27
N GLU A 326 21.90 -14.81 15.12
CA GLU A 326 21.78 -14.95 16.57
C GLU A 326 20.55 -15.78 16.97
N ALA A 327 19.39 -15.52 16.34
CA ALA A 327 18.18 -16.31 16.58
C ALA A 327 18.34 -17.77 16.15
N GLY A 328 19.08 -18.04 15.08
CA GLY A 328 19.41 -19.40 14.62
C GLY A 328 20.26 -20.15 15.61
N VAL A 329 21.34 -19.52 16.10
CA VAL A 329 22.21 -20.10 17.14
C VAL A 329 21.39 -20.42 18.40
N ALA A 330 20.64 -19.44 18.90
CA ALA A 330 19.79 -19.62 20.08
C ALA A 330 18.74 -20.74 19.91
N ALA A 331 18.19 -20.92 18.69
CA ALA A 331 17.23 -21.98 18.41
C ALA A 331 17.89 -23.38 18.47
N ILE A 332 19.13 -23.54 18.02
CA ILE A 332 19.89 -24.79 18.13
C ILE A 332 20.29 -25.07 19.58
N GLU A 333 20.77 -24.06 20.32
CA GLU A 333 21.07 -24.19 21.75
C GLU A 333 19.84 -24.60 22.56
N ALA A 334 18.67 -24.02 22.27
CA ALA A 334 17.40 -24.42 22.89
C ALA A 334 16.99 -25.86 22.54
N LEU A 335 17.30 -26.34 21.34
CA LEU A 335 17.10 -27.73 20.96
C LEU A 335 18.05 -28.62 21.75
N ASP A 336 19.34 -28.30 21.84
CA ASP A 336 20.34 -29.07 22.62
C ASP A 336 19.94 -29.19 24.09
N ALA A 337 19.52 -28.10 24.72
CA ALA A 337 18.99 -28.11 26.09
C ALA A 337 17.76 -29.04 26.26
N ARG A 338 16.94 -29.23 25.21
CA ARG A 338 15.82 -30.18 25.20
C ARG A 338 16.30 -31.63 25.03
N LEU A 339 17.35 -31.86 24.23
CA LEU A 339 17.95 -33.18 24.05
C LEU A 339 18.61 -33.67 25.34
N ALA A 340 19.19 -32.76 26.11
CA ALA A 340 19.81 -33.05 27.40
C ALA A 340 18.84 -33.58 28.47
N LYS A 341 17.53 -33.38 28.33
CA LYS A 341 16.53 -33.82 29.33
C LYS A 341 16.39 -35.36 29.37
N PRO A 342 16.27 -36.02 30.55
CA PRO A 342 16.23 -37.47 30.70
C PRO A 342 15.11 -38.17 29.89
N ARG A 343 14.04 -37.45 29.61
CA ARG A 343 12.87 -37.96 28.86
C ARG A 343 12.73 -37.32 27.50
N SER A 344 13.85 -37.00 26.82
CA SER A 344 13.81 -36.48 25.46
C SER A 344 13.07 -37.45 24.54
N ARG A 345 12.16 -36.86 23.71
CA ARG A 345 11.40 -37.60 22.68
C ARG A 345 12.22 -37.95 21.45
N PHE A 346 13.38 -37.31 21.26
CA PHE A 346 14.26 -37.54 20.13
C PHE A 346 15.11 -38.81 20.37
N LYS A 347 14.81 -39.86 19.63
CA LYS A 347 15.45 -41.19 19.80
C LYS A 347 16.34 -41.58 18.63
N THR A 348 16.33 -40.82 17.56
CA THR A 348 17.14 -41.08 16.36
C THR A 348 17.84 -39.83 15.89
N ARG A 349 19.00 -40.00 15.27
CA ARG A 349 19.77 -38.90 14.63
C ARG A 349 18.92 -38.12 13.63
N VAL A 350 18.19 -38.83 12.76
CA VAL A 350 17.33 -38.21 11.74
C VAL A 350 16.26 -37.30 12.36
N ALA A 351 15.65 -37.70 13.48
CA ALA A 351 14.66 -36.86 14.16
C ALA A 351 15.27 -35.57 14.75
N VAL A 352 16.53 -35.65 15.21
CA VAL A 352 17.27 -34.47 15.70
C VAL A 352 17.64 -33.54 14.54
N GLU A 353 18.18 -34.08 13.45
CA GLU A 353 18.54 -33.32 12.24
C GLU A 353 17.33 -32.60 11.65
N GLN A 354 16.19 -33.28 11.53
CA GLN A 354 14.93 -32.65 11.08
C GLN A 354 14.46 -31.53 12.01
N ALA A 355 14.60 -31.73 13.33
CA ALA A 355 14.22 -30.71 14.30
C ALA A 355 15.14 -29.49 14.25
N ALA A 356 16.47 -29.70 14.06
CA ALA A 356 17.45 -28.65 13.92
C ALA A 356 17.23 -27.85 12.62
N ALA A 357 17.06 -28.54 11.49
CA ALA A 357 16.75 -27.87 10.21
C ALA A 357 15.44 -27.06 10.29
N ALA A 358 14.39 -27.62 10.91
CA ALA A 358 13.13 -26.89 11.12
C ALA A 358 13.28 -25.69 12.09
N ALA A 359 14.20 -25.75 13.05
CA ALA A 359 14.49 -24.63 13.94
C ALA A 359 15.19 -23.49 13.21
N LEU A 360 16.20 -23.78 12.39
CA LEU A 360 16.89 -22.80 11.56
C LEU A 360 15.97 -22.17 10.50
N ALA A 361 15.14 -22.97 9.84
CA ALA A 361 14.18 -22.48 8.87
C ALA A 361 13.17 -21.50 9.50
N ARG A 362 12.67 -21.77 10.72
CA ARG A 362 11.79 -20.84 11.45
C ARG A 362 12.48 -19.54 11.86
N ALA A 363 13.79 -19.60 12.15
CA ALA A 363 14.62 -18.43 12.42
C ALA A 363 15.06 -17.71 11.14
N HIS A 364 14.78 -18.27 9.96
CA HIS A 364 15.29 -17.80 8.66
C HIS A 364 16.83 -17.66 8.67
N ALA A 365 17.52 -18.61 9.32
CA ALA A 365 18.97 -18.60 9.55
C ALA A 365 19.71 -19.72 8.83
N ASP A 366 19.02 -20.62 8.15
CA ASP A 366 19.51 -21.83 7.49
C ASP A 366 20.62 -21.57 6.45
N ARG A 367 20.74 -20.32 5.98
CA ARG A 367 21.81 -19.90 5.07
C ARG A 367 23.13 -19.57 5.79
N TRP A 368 23.07 -19.08 7.03
CA TRP A 368 24.23 -18.54 7.77
C TRP A 368 24.63 -19.37 8.98
N VAL A 369 23.74 -20.27 9.40
CA VAL A 369 23.97 -21.18 10.53
C VAL A 369 23.77 -22.60 10.06
N THR A 370 24.80 -23.41 10.30
CA THR A 370 24.78 -24.87 10.12
C THR A 370 24.72 -25.55 11.47
N PHE A 371 24.58 -26.86 11.51
CA PHE A 371 24.58 -27.61 12.75
C PHE A 371 25.26 -28.97 12.61
N THR A 372 25.87 -29.43 13.69
CA THR A 372 26.47 -30.76 13.79
C THR A 372 25.75 -31.56 14.88
N VAL A 373 25.34 -32.80 14.57
CA VAL A 373 24.70 -33.71 15.51
C VAL A 373 25.68 -34.80 15.97
N ASN A 374 25.92 -34.87 17.26
CA ASN A 374 26.79 -35.89 17.88
C ASN A 374 25.94 -36.92 18.64
N GLU A 375 26.23 -38.20 18.47
CA GLU A 375 25.61 -39.28 19.22
C GLU A 375 26.53 -39.75 20.35
N ILE A 376 26.03 -39.63 21.58
CA ILE A 376 26.72 -40.14 22.77
C ILE A 376 26.07 -41.47 23.17
N VAL A 377 26.81 -42.53 23.02
CA VAL A 377 26.39 -43.87 23.38
C VAL A 377 26.88 -44.22 24.79
N SER A 378 25.96 -44.42 25.70
CA SER A 378 26.26 -44.88 27.04
C SER A 378 25.80 -46.34 27.26
N LYS A 379 26.67 -47.15 27.87
CA LYS A 379 26.41 -48.53 28.20
C LYS A 379 26.28 -48.66 29.71
N THR A 380 25.10 -49.10 30.17
CA THR A 380 24.83 -49.34 31.58
C THR A 380 24.48 -50.83 31.77
N TYR A 381 24.82 -51.39 32.91
CA TYR A 381 24.50 -52.76 33.22
C TYR A 381 23.44 -52.80 34.29
N LYS A 382 22.30 -53.40 34.00
CA LYS A 382 21.20 -53.59 34.95
C LYS A 382 21.03 -55.06 35.25
N GLN A 383 20.79 -55.38 36.51
CA GLN A 383 20.50 -56.72 36.95
C GLN A 383 19.27 -57.27 36.21
N ASP A 384 19.37 -58.51 35.66
CA ASP A 384 18.31 -59.12 34.81
C ASP A 384 17.05 -59.45 35.62
N ARG A 385 17.23 -59.86 36.88
CA ARG A 385 16.13 -60.15 37.82
C ARG A 385 16.36 -59.39 39.13
N GLY A 386 15.27 -58.90 39.74
CA GLY A 386 15.31 -58.26 41.06
C GLY A 386 15.82 -59.26 42.12
N GLY A 387 16.58 -58.80 43.13
CA GLY A 387 17.10 -59.60 44.23
C GLY A 387 18.44 -59.12 44.74
N ARG A 388 18.94 -59.78 45.82
CA ARG A 388 20.25 -59.50 46.40
C ARG A 388 21.36 -59.93 45.43
N ARG A 389 22.37 -59.09 45.22
CA ARG A 389 23.53 -59.38 44.35
C ARG A 389 24.38 -60.52 44.89
N GLY A 390 24.77 -61.45 44.02
CA GLY A 390 25.63 -62.60 44.35
C GLY A 390 26.45 -63.05 43.12
N PRO A 391 27.31 -64.06 43.28
CA PRO A 391 28.21 -64.52 42.20
C PRO A 391 27.46 -64.99 40.93
N ALA A 392 26.22 -65.45 41.07
CA ALA A 392 25.39 -65.93 39.97
C ALA A 392 24.45 -64.84 39.38
N THR A 393 24.59 -63.57 39.79
CA THR A 393 23.74 -62.46 39.29
C THR A 393 24.08 -62.18 37.84
N ARG A 394 23.07 -62.30 36.96
CA ARG A 394 23.17 -61.95 35.54
C ARG A 394 22.86 -60.49 35.34
N TYR A 395 23.65 -59.83 34.51
CA TYR A 395 23.48 -58.44 34.13
C TYR A 395 23.14 -58.34 32.64
N LYS A 396 22.14 -57.52 32.31
CA LYS A 396 21.83 -57.15 30.94
C LYS A 396 22.47 -55.80 30.65
N GLN A 397 23.23 -55.74 29.56
CA GLN A 397 23.77 -54.47 29.05
C GLN A 397 22.62 -53.69 28.42
N ILE A 398 22.41 -52.47 28.87
CA ILE A 398 21.48 -51.49 28.28
C ILE A 398 22.32 -50.43 27.59
N THR A 399 22.19 -50.37 26.28
CA THR A 399 22.79 -49.31 25.49
C THR A 399 21.76 -48.20 25.32
N THR A 400 22.10 -46.97 25.68
CA THR A 400 21.26 -45.80 25.50
C THR A 400 22.04 -44.77 24.68
N SER A 401 21.40 -44.30 23.63
CA SER A 401 21.92 -43.18 22.80
C SER A 401 21.29 -41.88 23.22
N ARG A 402 22.09 -40.89 23.36
CA ARG A 402 21.72 -39.48 23.55
C ARG A 402 22.34 -38.66 22.41
N PHE A 403 21.67 -37.61 22.01
CA PHE A 403 22.17 -36.73 20.96
C PHE A 403 22.45 -35.34 21.55
N GLU A 404 23.47 -34.71 21.02
CA GLU A 404 23.82 -33.30 21.23
C GLU A 404 23.88 -32.63 19.87
N VAL A 405 23.47 -31.36 19.84
CA VAL A 405 23.51 -30.57 18.61
C VAL A 405 24.21 -29.24 18.86
N HIS A 406 25.16 -28.90 18.01
CA HIS A 406 25.92 -27.67 18.07
C HIS A 406 25.66 -26.82 16.85
N ALA A 407 25.55 -25.50 17.04
CA ALA A 407 25.45 -24.53 15.97
C ALA A 407 26.84 -24.08 15.51
N ASP A 408 26.99 -23.97 14.21
CA ASP A 408 28.20 -23.43 13.58
C ASP A 408 27.80 -22.29 12.65
N ILE A 409 28.40 -21.11 12.82
CA ILE A 409 28.19 -19.95 11.96
C ILE A 409 29.05 -20.11 10.70
N ASP A 410 28.43 -19.90 9.52
CA ASP A 410 29.12 -19.93 8.23
C ASP A 410 29.59 -18.51 7.84
N PRO A 411 30.87 -18.16 8.08
CA PRO A 411 31.39 -16.84 7.75
C PRO A 411 31.48 -16.59 6.25
N GLY A 412 31.57 -17.65 5.44
CA GLY A 412 31.64 -17.54 3.99
C GLY A 412 30.30 -17.06 3.39
N HIS A 413 29.19 -17.65 3.83
CA HIS A 413 27.86 -17.19 3.41
C HIS A 413 27.52 -15.80 3.95
N ILE A 414 27.97 -15.47 5.18
CA ILE A 414 27.81 -14.11 5.72
C ILE A 414 28.56 -13.09 4.86
N ALA A 415 29.82 -13.34 4.54
CA ALA A 415 30.64 -12.45 3.72
C ALA A 415 30.08 -12.31 2.30
N TYR A 416 29.64 -13.43 1.70
CA TYR A 416 29.00 -13.43 0.39
C TYR A 416 27.78 -12.50 0.33
N ASP A 417 26.87 -12.60 1.29
CA ASP A 417 25.66 -11.79 1.31
C ASP A 417 25.95 -10.33 1.68
N ALA A 418 26.90 -10.09 2.59
CA ALA A 418 27.34 -8.76 3.01
C ALA A 418 27.88 -7.92 1.84
N ALA A 419 28.53 -8.52 0.85
CA ALA A 419 29.03 -7.83 -0.33
C ALA A 419 27.92 -7.12 -1.14
N SER A 420 26.67 -7.52 -0.96
CA SER A 420 25.52 -6.94 -1.67
C SER A 420 24.49 -6.28 -0.74
N ASP A 421 24.82 -6.05 0.53
CA ASP A 421 23.96 -5.30 1.44
C ASP A 421 23.68 -3.91 0.88
N GLY A 422 22.47 -3.45 1.04
CA GLY A 422 22.02 -2.15 0.53
C GLY A 422 21.76 -2.11 -0.97
N CYS A 423 22.14 -3.15 -1.72
CA CYS A 423 21.98 -3.16 -3.16
C CYS A 423 20.56 -3.61 -3.59
N PHE A 424 19.99 -2.89 -4.57
CA PHE A 424 18.78 -3.28 -5.26
C PHE A 424 18.81 -2.79 -6.71
N PRO A 425 18.24 -3.54 -7.67
CA PRO A 425 18.26 -3.19 -9.07
C PRO A 425 16.97 -2.53 -9.53
N LEU A 426 17.10 -1.49 -10.34
CA LEU A 426 16.02 -0.88 -11.12
C LEU A 426 16.19 -1.25 -12.59
N ILE A 427 15.10 -1.53 -13.28
CA ILE A 427 15.09 -1.85 -14.71
C ILE A 427 14.22 -0.86 -15.46
N SER A 428 14.70 -0.43 -16.64
CA SER A 428 14.03 0.53 -17.51
C SER A 428 14.31 0.22 -18.97
N ASN A 429 13.33 0.49 -19.85
CA ASN A 429 13.53 0.51 -21.29
C ASN A 429 13.93 1.90 -21.81
N ASP A 430 13.94 2.93 -20.94
CA ASP A 430 14.32 4.29 -21.31
C ASP A 430 15.84 4.45 -21.19
N HIS A 431 16.52 4.58 -22.31
CA HIS A 431 17.96 4.76 -22.38
C HIS A 431 18.41 6.22 -22.26
N ASP A 432 17.49 7.18 -22.35
CA ASP A 432 17.79 8.61 -22.26
C ASP A 432 17.85 9.09 -20.80
N LEU A 433 17.24 8.33 -19.88
CA LEU A 433 17.32 8.64 -18.44
C LEU A 433 18.73 8.35 -17.92
N THR A 434 19.29 9.26 -17.15
CA THR A 434 20.48 8.98 -16.33
C THR A 434 20.14 8.00 -15.19
N ASP A 435 21.14 7.34 -14.60
CA ASP A 435 20.94 6.46 -13.45
C ASP A 435 20.30 7.22 -12.26
N ALA A 436 20.70 8.48 -12.05
CA ALA A 436 20.10 9.33 -11.02
C ALA A 436 18.62 9.65 -11.31
N GLN A 437 18.23 9.82 -12.57
CA GLN A 437 16.82 10.04 -12.95
C GLN A 437 15.98 8.76 -12.78
N VAL A 438 16.54 7.59 -13.11
CA VAL A 438 15.87 6.30 -12.84
C VAL A 438 15.62 6.13 -11.34
N LEU A 439 16.61 6.44 -10.51
CA LEU A 439 16.47 6.43 -9.05
C LEU A 439 15.43 7.46 -8.57
N ALA A 440 15.48 8.69 -9.08
CA ALA A 440 14.54 9.74 -8.71
C ALA A 440 13.09 9.36 -9.06
N ALA A 441 12.87 8.74 -10.21
CA ALA A 441 11.57 8.22 -10.59
C ALA A 441 11.08 7.17 -9.58
N HIS A 442 11.91 6.19 -9.22
CA HIS A 442 11.56 5.19 -8.20
C HIS A 442 11.31 5.83 -6.83
N HIS A 443 12.09 6.81 -6.42
CA HIS A 443 11.99 7.49 -5.12
C HIS A 443 10.70 8.32 -4.95
N TYR A 444 9.92 8.52 -5.98
CA TYR A 444 8.61 9.18 -5.86
C TYR A 444 7.51 8.25 -5.32
N GLN A 445 7.71 6.93 -5.33
CA GLN A 445 6.72 5.93 -4.89
C GLN A 445 6.11 6.20 -3.49
N PRO A 446 6.84 6.68 -2.46
CA PRO A 446 6.26 7.03 -1.17
C PRO A 446 5.14 8.08 -1.21
N HIS A 447 5.10 8.92 -2.24
CA HIS A 447 4.01 9.89 -2.42
C HIS A 447 2.69 9.19 -2.77
N LEU A 448 2.73 8.12 -3.54
CA LEU A 448 1.58 7.28 -3.82
C LEU A 448 1.13 6.51 -2.56
N GLU A 449 2.08 5.96 -1.79
CA GLU A 449 1.80 5.29 -0.51
C GLU A 449 1.07 6.22 0.46
N ARG A 450 1.42 7.51 0.49
CA ARG A 450 0.67 8.52 1.26
C ARG A 450 -0.77 8.65 0.78
N ARG A 451 -1.07 8.51 -0.52
CA ARG A 451 -2.46 8.50 -1.03
C ARG A 451 -3.22 7.27 -0.56
N HIS A 452 -2.58 6.11 -0.52
CA HIS A 452 -3.17 4.91 0.08
C HIS A 452 -3.44 5.08 1.58
N HIS A 453 -2.52 5.70 2.31
CA HIS A 453 -2.72 6.04 3.72
C HIS A 453 -3.89 7.02 3.90
N LEU A 454 -3.98 8.07 3.10
CA LEU A 454 -5.11 9.02 3.14
C LEU A 454 -6.43 8.30 2.89
N LEU A 455 -6.50 7.43 1.88
CA LEU A 455 -7.69 6.64 1.60
C LEU A 455 -8.13 5.80 2.81
N LYS A 456 -7.22 4.98 3.34
CA LYS A 456 -7.53 4.01 4.39
C LYS A 456 -7.77 4.65 5.75
N SER A 457 -6.84 5.50 6.20
CA SER A 457 -6.80 5.97 7.58
C SER A 457 -7.47 7.33 7.77
N VAL A 458 -7.45 8.19 6.73
CA VAL A 458 -7.99 9.54 6.83
C VAL A 458 -9.42 9.63 6.28
N GLN A 459 -9.70 9.01 5.13
CA GLN A 459 -11.05 8.93 4.58
C GLN A 459 -11.86 7.75 5.12
N HIS A 460 -11.26 6.97 6.04
CA HIS A 460 -11.89 5.79 6.65
C HIS A 460 -12.47 4.80 5.64
N ALA A 461 -11.78 4.60 4.50
CA ALA A 461 -12.19 3.59 3.53
C ALA A 461 -12.07 2.16 4.05
N ALA A 462 -11.25 1.95 5.08
CA ALA A 462 -11.12 0.68 5.77
C ALA A 462 -11.36 0.85 7.28
N PRO A 463 -12.19 -0.01 7.91
CA PRO A 463 -12.97 -1.08 7.29
C PRO A 463 -14.23 -0.58 6.58
N VAL A 464 -14.57 -1.21 5.45
CA VAL A 464 -15.83 -0.94 4.75
C VAL A 464 -16.99 -1.50 5.57
N LEU A 465 -18.00 -0.66 5.85
CA LEU A 465 -19.17 -1.05 6.64
C LEU A 465 -20.46 -1.23 5.77
N LEU A 466 -20.43 -0.81 4.51
CA LEU A 466 -21.54 -1.01 3.58
C LEU A 466 -21.63 -2.50 3.20
N ARG A 467 -22.87 -3.01 3.03
CA ARG A 467 -23.11 -4.41 2.65
C ARG A 467 -23.29 -4.60 1.15
N ASN A 468 -23.87 -3.63 0.45
CA ASN A 468 -24.15 -3.73 -0.97
C ASN A 468 -22.89 -3.45 -1.82
N PRO A 469 -22.41 -4.42 -2.64
CA PRO A 469 -21.19 -4.26 -3.43
C PRO A 469 -21.22 -3.09 -4.40
N ALA A 470 -22.38 -2.80 -5.02
CA ALA A 470 -22.52 -1.65 -5.92
C ALA A 470 -22.37 -0.32 -5.19
N ARG A 471 -22.94 -0.20 -3.97
CA ARG A 471 -22.75 1.00 -3.12
C ARG A 471 -21.29 1.13 -2.67
N ILE A 472 -20.63 0.03 -2.39
CA ILE A 472 -19.21 0.01 -2.02
C ILE A 472 -18.38 0.58 -3.18
N GLU A 473 -18.54 0.07 -4.39
CA GLU A 473 -17.79 0.54 -5.55
C GLU A 473 -18.06 2.01 -5.86
N ALA A 474 -19.32 2.45 -5.74
CA ALA A 474 -19.68 3.86 -5.92
C ALA A 474 -19.08 4.76 -4.81
N LEU A 475 -19.00 4.28 -3.58
CA LEU A 475 -18.33 5.01 -2.50
C LEU A 475 -16.82 5.17 -2.79
N PHE A 476 -16.16 4.14 -3.32
CA PHE A 476 -14.77 4.24 -3.76
C PHE A 476 -14.58 5.26 -4.89
N CYS A 477 -15.57 5.41 -5.79
CA CYS A 477 -15.57 6.50 -6.76
C CYS A 477 -15.62 7.88 -6.08
N CYS A 478 -16.45 8.05 -5.05
CA CYS A 478 -16.49 9.28 -4.25
C CYS A 478 -15.16 9.53 -3.52
N GLN A 479 -14.54 8.49 -2.99
CA GLN A 479 -13.21 8.57 -2.34
C GLN A 479 -12.11 8.97 -3.32
N PHE A 480 -12.17 8.49 -4.57
CA PHE A 480 -11.26 8.94 -5.62
C PHE A 480 -11.43 10.45 -5.90
N PHE A 481 -12.66 10.94 -6.04
CA PHE A 481 -12.91 12.38 -6.19
C PHE A 481 -12.41 13.17 -4.98
N ALA A 482 -12.61 12.67 -3.76
CA ALA A 482 -12.12 13.32 -2.56
C ALA A 482 -10.58 13.37 -2.51
N LEU A 483 -9.88 12.30 -2.94
CA LEU A 483 -8.43 12.28 -3.07
C LEU A 483 -7.94 13.28 -4.13
N LEU A 484 -8.62 13.37 -5.27
CA LEU A 484 -8.30 14.31 -6.35
C LEU A 484 -8.44 15.77 -5.88
N ILE A 485 -9.55 16.10 -5.22
CA ILE A 485 -9.79 17.43 -4.66
C ILE A 485 -8.76 17.75 -3.59
N GLY A 486 -8.53 16.83 -2.64
CA GLY A 486 -7.56 16.99 -1.57
C GLY A 486 -6.12 17.16 -2.08
N ALA A 487 -5.77 16.57 -3.23
CA ALA A 487 -4.45 16.75 -3.84
C ALA A 487 -4.19 18.20 -4.28
N ARG A 488 -5.23 18.95 -4.59
CA ARG A 488 -5.14 20.34 -5.08
C ARG A 488 -5.39 21.40 -4.01
N ILE A 489 -6.04 21.06 -2.92
CA ILE A 489 -6.22 21.99 -1.79
C ILE A 489 -4.89 22.23 -1.07
N ALA A 490 -4.03 21.22 -0.97
CA ALA A 490 -2.89 21.25 -0.07
C ALA A 490 -1.72 22.19 -0.44
N PRO A 491 -1.21 22.31 -1.68
CA PRO A 491 -0.05 23.19 -1.95
C PRO A 491 -0.38 24.61 -2.38
N SER A 492 -1.30 24.81 -3.34
CA SER A 492 -1.53 26.13 -3.92
C SER A 492 -2.42 27.03 -3.06
N THR A 493 -3.44 26.45 -2.43
CA THR A 493 -4.37 27.21 -1.58
C THR A 493 -3.72 27.59 -0.26
N GLN A 494 -2.88 26.73 0.32
CA GLN A 494 -2.07 27.09 1.49
C GLN A 494 -1.12 28.27 1.17
N GLN A 495 -0.45 28.24 0.02
CA GLN A 495 0.41 29.36 -0.41
C GLN A 495 -0.39 30.65 -0.65
N GLN A 496 -1.58 30.55 -1.24
CA GLN A 496 -2.46 31.71 -1.43
C GLN A 496 -2.99 32.25 -0.09
N ILE A 497 -3.42 31.38 0.83
CA ILE A 497 -3.85 31.79 2.18
C ILE A 497 -2.67 32.41 2.94
N LEU A 498 -1.48 31.83 2.86
CA LEU A 498 -0.28 32.38 3.47
C LEU A 498 0.07 33.76 2.88
N GLY A 499 -0.05 33.90 1.56
CA GLY A 499 0.14 35.20 0.86
C GLY A 499 -0.88 36.25 1.30
N LEU A 500 -2.17 35.88 1.44
CA LEU A 500 -3.23 36.77 1.95
C LEU A 500 -3.02 37.16 3.43
N LEU A 501 -2.41 36.27 4.21
CA LEU A 501 -2.10 36.50 5.62
C LEU A 501 -0.73 37.16 5.82
N GLY A 502 0.03 37.46 4.75
CA GLY A 502 1.39 37.99 4.81
C GLY A 502 2.41 37.05 5.47
N LEU A 503 2.13 35.73 5.48
CA LEU A 503 2.97 34.72 6.09
C LEU A 503 3.90 34.08 5.05
N PRO A 504 5.12 33.67 5.44
CA PRO A 504 6.05 33.00 4.52
C PRO A 504 5.51 31.63 4.10
N PRO A 505 5.88 31.12 2.89
CA PRO A 505 5.47 29.79 2.41
C PRO A 505 5.82 28.63 3.35
N THR A 506 6.79 28.83 4.23
CA THR A 506 7.26 27.84 5.22
C THR A 506 6.50 27.86 6.54
N ALA A 507 5.57 28.80 6.76
CA ALA A 507 4.88 28.96 8.04
C ALA A 507 4.14 27.71 8.54
N TYR A 508 3.77 26.79 7.63
CA TYR A 508 3.15 25.50 7.99
C TYR A 508 4.11 24.30 7.97
N THR A 509 5.33 24.49 7.45
CA THR A 509 6.35 23.43 7.37
C THR A 509 7.39 23.53 8.48
N GLN A 510 7.52 24.70 9.12
CA GLN A 510 8.35 24.83 10.31
C GLN A 510 7.59 24.22 11.51
N ARG A 511 8.10 23.09 12.03
CA ARG A 511 7.73 22.64 13.37
C ARG A 511 8.05 23.81 14.32
N ARG A 512 7.06 24.30 15.05
CA ARG A 512 7.34 25.01 16.30
C ARG A 512 7.93 23.96 17.23
N ASP A 513 9.19 24.10 17.54
CA ASP A 513 9.78 23.38 18.66
C ASP A 513 8.97 23.69 19.93
N PRO A 514 8.75 22.70 20.82
CA PRO A 514 7.91 22.82 21.98
C PRO A 514 8.41 23.88 22.97
#